data_ffbd8897e0dca0651c4d8ecc9889606f
#
_entry.id   ffbd8897e0dca0651c4d8ecc9889606f
#
_cell.length_a   1.000
_cell.length_b   1.000
_cell.length_c   1.000
_cell.angle_alpha   90.00
_cell.angle_beta   90.00
_cell.angle_gamma   90.00
#
_symmetry.space_group_name_H-M   'P 1'
#
loop_
_entity.id
_entity.type
_entity.pdbx_description
1 polymer ?
#
loop_
_entity_poly.entity_id
_entity_poly.type
_entity_poly.pdbx_seq_one_letter_code
_entity_poly.pdbx_strand_id
1 'polypeptide(L)'
;MNYLVIDTSSRCLYVGIRRGKEVLEDFSQDCSLQHSQVLISKIDALVKESGCPLAEMDYFACCAGPGSFTGIRIGLTTVRAFGQIFQKPVLTVNSLWLKAYNVEAAGVAVPLIGAVRGKFYCGAYLNGKELEKPRMVESAELEIFLKDIEQKSGLPAYVIYEGGPDGIRRLEPPKKPFYIEACDEL
;
A
#
# COMPACT_ATOMS: atom_id res chain seq x y z
N MET A 1 19.91 -0.66 -8.20
CA MET A 1 18.56 -0.65 -8.79
C MET A 1 17.93 0.71 -8.49
N ASN A 2 17.31 1.32 -9.49
CA ASN A 2 16.68 2.64 -9.39
C ASN A 2 15.19 2.48 -9.72
N TYR A 3 14.31 3.02 -8.91
CA TYR A 3 12.87 2.96 -9.19
C TYR A 3 12.08 4.08 -8.52
N LEU A 4 10.92 4.34 -9.07
CA LEU A 4 9.92 5.23 -8.52
C LEU A 4 8.72 4.43 -8.05
N VAL A 5 8.24 4.68 -6.84
CA VAL A 5 7.00 4.11 -6.31
C VAL A 5 6.02 5.21 -5.93
N ILE A 6 4.74 4.97 -6.22
CA ILE A 6 3.64 5.91 -5.96
C ILE A 6 2.52 5.18 -5.22
N ASP A 7 1.98 5.80 -4.16
CA ASP A 7 0.70 5.40 -3.62
C ASP A 7 -0.27 6.57 -3.48
N THR A 8 -1.38 6.44 -4.17
CA THR A 8 -2.53 7.34 -4.15
C THR A 8 -3.82 6.60 -3.78
N SER A 9 -3.69 5.37 -3.24
CA SER A 9 -4.83 4.48 -3.00
C SER A 9 -5.67 4.84 -1.76
N SER A 10 -5.18 5.75 -0.93
CA SER A 10 -5.83 6.25 0.29
C SER A 10 -5.99 7.77 0.25
N ARG A 11 -6.31 8.39 1.37
CA ARG A 11 -6.26 9.86 1.52
C ARG A 11 -4.84 10.40 1.58
N CYS A 12 -3.86 9.55 1.85
CA CYS A 12 -2.45 9.91 1.84
C CYS A 12 -1.89 9.88 0.42
N LEU A 13 -0.85 10.63 0.18
CA LEU A 13 -0.03 10.55 -1.01
C LEU A 13 1.39 10.18 -0.61
N TYR A 14 1.91 9.15 -1.22
CA TYR A 14 3.30 8.77 -1.09
C TYR A 14 3.98 8.75 -2.46
N VAL A 15 5.17 9.30 -2.51
CA VAL A 15 6.09 9.20 -3.64
C VAL A 15 7.47 8.87 -3.09
N GLY A 16 8.09 7.80 -3.59
CA GLY A 16 9.44 7.40 -3.20
C GLY A 16 10.31 7.14 -4.41
N ILE A 17 11.57 7.54 -4.33
CA ILE A 17 12.61 7.20 -5.31
C ILE A 17 13.73 6.46 -4.60
N ARG A 18 14.10 5.31 -5.15
CA ARG A 18 15.33 4.63 -4.80
C ARG A 18 16.36 4.82 -5.90
N ARG A 19 17.57 5.25 -5.51
CA ARG A 19 18.73 5.32 -6.38
C ARG A 19 19.89 4.54 -5.74
N GLY A 20 20.11 3.34 -6.21
CA GLY A 20 21.09 2.45 -5.61
C GLY A 20 20.74 2.13 -4.14
N LYS A 21 21.48 2.72 -3.19
CA LYS A 21 21.20 2.60 -1.74
C LYS A 21 20.50 3.82 -1.14
N GLU A 22 20.42 4.90 -1.88
CA GLU A 22 19.76 6.14 -1.43
C GLU A 22 18.26 6.05 -1.62
N VAL A 23 17.50 6.53 -0.65
CA VAL A 23 16.04 6.59 -0.66
C VAL A 23 15.62 8.02 -0.37
N LEU A 24 14.80 8.58 -1.27
CA LEU A 24 14.13 9.86 -1.09
C LEU A 24 12.63 9.65 -1.13
N GLU A 25 11.92 10.29 -0.21
CA GLU A 25 10.48 10.09 -0.05
C GLU A 25 9.76 11.40 0.24
N ASP A 26 8.58 11.56 -0.33
CA ASP A 26 7.60 12.57 0.05
C ASP A 26 6.31 11.88 0.51
N PHE A 27 5.89 12.17 1.73
CA PHE A 27 4.67 11.65 2.31
C PHE A 27 3.75 12.78 2.77
N SER A 28 2.57 12.86 2.17
CA SER A 28 1.51 13.81 2.54
C SER A 28 0.36 13.05 3.19
N GLN A 29 0.11 13.30 4.48
CA GLN A 29 -0.85 12.56 5.29
C GLN A 29 -2.31 12.82 4.91
N ASP A 30 -2.64 14.00 4.37
CA ASP A 30 -3.99 14.34 3.91
C ASP A 30 -3.92 15.06 2.56
N CYS A 31 -4.19 14.32 1.50
CA CYS A 31 -4.14 14.79 0.12
C CYS A 31 -5.42 14.42 -0.66
N SER A 32 -6.49 14.06 0.05
CA SER A 32 -7.68 13.33 -0.44
C SER A 32 -8.29 13.79 -1.76
N LEU A 33 -8.29 15.09 -2.09
CA LEU A 33 -8.87 15.61 -3.33
C LEU A 33 -7.83 16.25 -4.25
N GLN A 34 -6.56 16.23 -3.86
CA GLN A 34 -5.50 16.96 -4.54
C GLN A 34 -4.46 16.05 -5.22
N HIS A 35 -4.62 14.73 -5.14
CA HIS A 35 -3.65 13.78 -5.71
C HIS A 35 -3.26 14.13 -7.16
N SER A 36 -4.24 14.34 -8.03
CA SER A 36 -3.98 14.68 -9.45
C SER A 36 -3.30 16.04 -9.65
N GLN A 37 -3.48 16.96 -8.71
CA GLN A 37 -2.91 18.32 -8.81
C GLN A 37 -1.45 18.36 -8.39
N VAL A 38 -1.08 17.57 -7.36
CA VAL A 38 0.25 17.68 -6.72
C VAL A 38 1.19 16.54 -7.07
N LEU A 39 0.69 15.38 -7.55
CA LEU A 39 1.50 14.18 -7.78
C LEU A 39 2.69 14.44 -8.69
N ILE A 40 2.46 15.05 -9.85
CA ILE A 40 3.53 15.28 -10.85
C ILE A 40 4.58 16.27 -10.32
N SER A 41 4.17 17.31 -9.61
CA SER A 41 5.12 18.27 -9.03
C SER A 41 5.98 17.63 -7.93
N LYS A 42 5.42 16.72 -7.13
CA LYS A 42 6.17 15.97 -6.12
C LYS A 42 7.17 14.99 -6.75
N ILE A 43 6.77 14.29 -7.80
CA ILE A 43 7.67 13.43 -8.57
C ILE A 43 8.82 14.26 -9.15
N ASP A 44 8.52 15.39 -9.79
CA ASP A 44 9.53 16.26 -10.39
C ASP A 44 10.53 16.79 -9.34
N ALA A 45 10.05 17.17 -8.15
CA ALA A 45 10.89 17.59 -7.04
C ALA A 45 11.85 16.48 -6.60
N LEU A 46 11.34 15.27 -6.36
CA LEU A 46 12.16 14.12 -5.94
C LEU A 46 13.14 13.67 -7.03
N VAL A 47 12.74 13.71 -8.30
CA VAL A 47 13.64 13.42 -9.44
C VAL A 47 14.81 14.39 -9.48
N LYS A 48 14.56 15.70 -9.29
CA LYS A 48 15.60 16.71 -9.23
C LYS A 48 16.51 16.55 -8.03
N GLU A 49 15.95 16.27 -6.87
CA GLU A 49 16.69 16.08 -5.63
C GLU A 49 17.55 14.80 -5.68
N SER A 50 17.03 13.69 -6.18
CA SER A 50 17.75 12.44 -6.33
C SER A 50 18.85 12.50 -7.39
N GLY A 51 18.76 13.45 -8.33
CA GLY A 51 19.61 13.49 -9.52
C GLY A 51 19.47 12.23 -10.39
N CYS A 52 18.35 11.50 -10.30
CA CYS A 52 18.06 10.29 -11.07
C CYS A 52 16.87 10.54 -12.01
N PRO A 53 17.12 10.80 -13.31
CA PRO A 53 16.07 11.00 -14.30
C PRO A 53 15.15 9.79 -14.42
N LEU A 54 13.85 10.00 -14.75
CA LEU A 54 12.90 8.92 -14.95
C LEU A 54 13.36 7.90 -16.01
N ALA A 55 14.13 8.31 -16.99
CA ALA A 55 14.69 7.43 -18.01
C ALA A 55 15.71 6.41 -17.46
N GLU A 56 16.35 6.72 -16.33
CA GLU A 56 17.34 5.87 -15.66
C GLU A 56 16.72 4.93 -14.62
N MET A 57 15.40 4.99 -14.42
CA MET A 57 14.68 4.05 -13.56
C MET A 57 14.68 2.65 -14.19
N ASP A 58 14.85 1.62 -13.36
CA ASP A 58 14.75 0.22 -13.79
C ASP A 58 13.28 -0.19 -13.94
N TYR A 59 12.40 0.34 -13.07
CA TYR A 59 10.95 0.13 -13.13
C TYR A 59 10.17 1.25 -12.42
N PHE A 60 8.85 1.25 -12.62
CA PHE A 60 7.90 2.09 -11.89
C PHE A 60 6.93 1.22 -11.13
N ALA A 61 6.57 1.61 -9.91
CA ALA A 61 5.62 0.86 -9.09
C ALA A 61 4.50 1.74 -8.56
N CYS A 62 3.32 1.14 -8.35
CA CYS A 62 2.25 1.81 -7.62
C CYS A 62 1.36 0.83 -6.86
N CYS A 63 0.64 1.36 -5.87
CA CYS A 63 -0.43 0.64 -5.21
C CYS A 63 -1.62 0.46 -6.16
N ALA A 64 -2.03 -0.81 -6.38
CA ALA A 64 -3.17 -1.15 -7.25
C ALA A 64 -4.47 -1.41 -6.48
N GLY A 65 -4.48 -1.13 -5.18
CA GLY A 65 -5.65 -1.32 -4.33
C GLY A 65 -5.66 -2.66 -3.58
N PRO A 66 -6.74 -2.93 -2.86
CA PRO A 66 -7.98 -2.12 -2.77
C PRO A 66 -7.78 -0.76 -2.12
N GLY A 67 -8.69 0.20 -2.41
CA GLY A 67 -8.63 1.56 -1.87
C GLY A 67 -9.50 2.55 -2.63
N SER A 68 -9.14 3.82 -2.61
CA SER A 68 -9.82 4.88 -3.36
C SER A 68 -9.80 4.60 -4.87
N PHE A 69 -10.96 4.40 -5.45
CA PHE A 69 -11.10 4.12 -6.89
C PHE A 69 -10.43 5.21 -7.76
N THR A 70 -10.70 6.47 -7.46
CA THR A 70 -10.09 7.60 -8.17
C THR A 70 -8.59 7.67 -7.94
N GLY A 71 -8.15 7.51 -6.68
CA GLY A 71 -6.75 7.54 -6.33
C GLY A 71 -5.96 6.44 -7.05
N ILE A 72 -6.40 5.19 -6.97
CA ILE A 72 -5.75 4.05 -7.65
C ILE A 72 -5.58 4.33 -9.15
N ARG A 73 -6.60 4.90 -9.80
CA ARG A 73 -6.52 5.22 -11.24
C ARG A 73 -5.50 6.30 -11.52
N ILE A 74 -5.36 7.32 -10.66
CA ILE A 74 -4.35 8.38 -10.82
C ILE A 74 -2.95 7.74 -10.78
N GLY A 75 -2.61 7.00 -9.72
CA GLY A 75 -1.30 6.36 -9.57
C GLY A 75 -1.00 5.39 -10.71
N LEU A 76 -1.94 4.46 -10.99
CA LEU A 76 -1.75 3.45 -12.02
C LEU A 76 -1.59 4.07 -13.42
N THR A 77 -2.38 5.09 -13.77
CA THR A 77 -2.26 5.78 -15.06
C THR A 77 -0.90 6.48 -15.18
N THR A 78 -0.44 7.11 -14.10
CA THR A 78 0.86 7.81 -14.06
C THR A 78 2.02 6.84 -14.30
N VAL A 79 2.10 5.74 -13.53
CA VAL A 79 3.20 4.79 -13.70
C VAL A 79 3.14 4.05 -15.04
N ARG A 80 1.94 3.77 -15.56
CA ARG A 80 1.78 3.18 -16.90
C ARG A 80 2.25 4.12 -17.99
N ALA A 81 1.93 5.42 -17.89
CA ALA A 81 2.43 6.42 -18.82
C ALA A 81 3.96 6.49 -18.80
N PHE A 82 4.57 6.50 -17.62
CA PHE A 82 6.03 6.45 -17.50
C PHE A 82 6.60 5.14 -18.07
N GLY A 83 6.03 3.99 -17.71
CA GLY A 83 6.44 2.70 -18.25
C GLY A 83 6.42 2.65 -19.77
N GLN A 84 5.39 3.23 -20.38
CA GLN A 84 5.24 3.30 -21.84
C GLN A 84 6.24 4.27 -22.49
N ILE A 85 6.41 5.48 -21.91
CA ILE A 85 7.30 6.53 -22.44
C ILE A 85 8.76 6.07 -22.36
N PHE A 86 9.17 5.52 -21.21
CA PHE A 86 10.55 5.12 -20.95
C PHE A 86 10.84 3.66 -21.23
N GLN A 87 9.83 2.90 -21.69
CA GLN A 87 9.93 1.46 -22.02
C GLN A 87 10.46 0.64 -20.82
N LYS A 88 9.91 0.91 -19.62
CA LYS A 88 10.29 0.24 -18.38
C LYS A 88 9.13 -0.59 -17.84
N PRO A 89 9.43 -1.68 -17.09
CA PRO A 89 8.41 -2.45 -16.38
C PRO A 89 7.59 -1.59 -15.43
N VAL A 90 6.33 -1.99 -15.25
CA VAL A 90 5.43 -1.42 -14.24
C VAL A 90 5.00 -2.52 -13.30
N LEU A 91 5.27 -2.34 -12.02
CA LEU A 91 4.90 -3.26 -10.95
C LEU A 91 3.70 -2.70 -10.17
N THR A 92 2.90 -3.60 -9.63
CA THR A 92 1.76 -3.22 -8.79
C THR A 92 1.83 -3.92 -7.43
N VAL A 93 1.55 -3.16 -6.38
CA VAL A 93 1.55 -3.64 -4.99
C VAL A 93 0.10 -3.69 -4.49
N ASN A 94 -0.25 -4.77 -3.80
CA ASN A 94 -1.55 -4.87 -3.14
C ASN A 94 -1.56 -4.05 -1.85
N SER A 95 -2.56 -3.18 -1.67
CA SER A 95 -2.66 -2.30 -0.50
C SER A 95 -2.83 -3.06 0.82
N LEU A 96 -3.49 -4.21 0.83
CA LEU A 96 -3.64 -5.04 2.03
C LEU A 96 -2.29 -5.69 2.41
N TRP A 97 -1.59 -6.25 1.41
CA TRP A 97 -0.26 -6.80 1.63
C TRP A 97 0.70 -5.76 2.20
N LEU A 98 0.73 -4.56 1.60
CA LEU A 98 1.57 -3.47 2.06
C LEU A 98 1.26 -3.04 3.50
N LYS A 99 -0.03 -2.98 3.89
CA LYS A 99 -0.42 -2.71 5.27
C LYS A 99 0.06 -3.80 6.24
N ALA A 100 -0.04 -5.06 5.84
CA ALA A 100 0.45 -6.18 6.63
C ALA A 100 1.97 -6.20 6.76
N TYR A 101 2.69 -5.86 5.68
CA TYR A 101 4.15 -5.76 5.65
C TYR A 101 4.68 -4.68 6.62
N ASN A 102 3.98 -3.54 6.69
CA ASN A 102 4.39 -2.39 7.49
C ASN A 102 4.13 -2.53 9.00
N VAL A 103 3.62 -3.67 9.47
CA VAL A 103 3.30 -3.88 10.88
C VAL A 103 3.83 -5.21 11.36
N GLU A 104 4.75 -5.17 12.32
CA GLU A 104 5.17 -6.36 13.03
C GLU A 104 4.06 -6.85 13.96
N ALA A 105 3.62 -8.08 13.75
CA ALA A 105 2.62 -8.73 14.59
C ALA A 105 3.14 -10.11 15.03
N ALA A 106 2.98 -10.41 16.31
CA ALA A 106 3.28 -11.75 16.86
C ALA A 106 2.14 -12.75 16.51
N GLY A 107 1.70 -12.78 15.26
CA GLY A 107 0.60 -13.59 14.77
C GLY A 107 0.21 -13.22 13.35
N VAL A 108 -1.03 -13.54 12.98
CA VAL A 108 -1.53 -13.27 11.63
C VAL A 108 -1.99 -11.80 11.51
N ALA A 109 -1.41 -11.09 10.58
CA ALA A 109 -1.81 -9.73 10.23
C ALA A 109 -3.07 -9.76 9.34
N VAL A 110 -4.13 -9.06 9.75
CA VAL A 110 -5.40 -8.96 9.02
C VAL A 110 -5.67 -7.48 8.72
N PRO A 111 -5.12 -6.94 7.63
CA PRO A 111 -5.37 -5.57 7.22
C PRO A 111 -6.82 -5.41 6.75
N LEU A 112 -7.44 -4.29 7.14
CA LEU A 112 -8.76 -3.88 6.68
C LEU A 112 -8.68 -2.56 5.93
N ILE A 113 -9.37 -2.51 4.80
CA ILE A 113 -9.61 -1.27 4.05
C ILE A 113 -11.11 -1.11 3.87
N GLY A 114 -11.64 0.02 4.32
CA GLY A 114 -13.06 0.32 4.22
C GLY A 114 -13.56 0.26 2.77
N ALA A 115 -14.65 -0.45 2.56
CA ALA A 115 -15.41 -0.49 1.32
C ALA A 115 -16.76 0.23 1.50
N VAL A 116 -17.64 0.15 0.52
CA VAL A 116 -18.96 0.77 0.61
C VAL A 116 -19.92 -0.01 1.54
N ARG A 117 -20.85 0.69 2.19
CA ARG A 117 -21.98 0.10 2.93
C ARG A 117 -21.58 -0.86 4.07
N GLY A 118 -20.61 -0.48 4.89
CA GLY A 118 -20.22 -1.28 6.06
C GLY A 118 -19.47 -2.58 5.72
N LYS A 119 -18.90 -2.66 4.53
CA LYS A 119 -18.03 -3.76 4.10
C LYS A 119 -16.57 -3.36 4.19
N PHE A 120 -15.70 -4.35 4.30
CA PHE A 120 -14.25 -4.19 4.30
C PHE A 120 -13.60 -5.12 3.27
N TYR A 121 -12.57 -4.63 2.61
CA TYR A 121 -11.60 -5.50 2.00
C TYR A 121 -10.65 -6.00 3.08
N CYS A 122 -10.40 -7.29 3.14
CA CYS A 122 -9.46 -7.91 4.06
C CYS A 122 -8.74 -9.08 3.41
N GLY A 123 -7.61 -9.44 3.96
CA GLY A 123 -6.83 -10.64 3.69
C GLY A 123 -6.13 -11.06 4.98
N ALA A 124 -5.43 -12.19 4.99
CA ALA A 124 -4.65 -12.61 6.12
C ALA A 124 -3.22 -12.93 5.68
N TYR A 125 -2.25 -12.44 6.44
CA TYR A 125 -0.84 -12.53 6.12
C TYR A 125 -0.03 -12.97 7.35
N LEU A 126 0.90 -13.88 7.14
CA LEU A 126 1.83 -14.34 8.16
C LEU A 126 3.26 -14.14 7.66
N ASN A 127 4.04 -13.31 8.35
CA ASN A 127 5.43 -12.97 7.97
C ASN A 127 5.52 -12.54 6.49
N GLY A 128 4.66 -11.62 6.07
CA GLY A 128 4.60 -11.09 4.70
C GLY A 128 4.02 -12.04 3.65
N LYS A 129 3.71 -13.30 4.00
CA LYS A 129 3.12 -14.28 3.07
C LYS A 129 1.60 -14.34 3.20
N GLU A 130 0.91 -14.42 2.07
CA GLU A 130 -0.54 -14.58 2.02
C GLU A 130 -0.97 -15.92 2.61
N LEU A 131 -1.77 -15.88 3.67
CA LEU A 131 -2.40 -17.03 4.29
C LEU A 131 -3.83 -17.23 3.80
N GLU A 132 -4.56 -16.12 3.61
CA GLU A 132 -5.90 -16.10 3.05
C GLU A 132 -6.00 -14.96 2.03
N LYS A 133 -6.56 -15.27 0.85
CA LYS A 133 -6.67 -14.32 -0.26
C LYS A 133 -7.50 -13.10 0.07
N PRO A 134 -7.17 -11.94 -0.49
CA PRO A 134 -7.99 -10.75 -0.39
C PRO A 134 -9.44 -11.00 -0.82
N ARG A 135 -10.37 -10.59 0.06
CA ARG A 135 -11.81 -10.65 -0.21
C ARG A 135 -12.57 -9.51 0.47
N MET A 136 -13.82 -9.33 0.09
CA MET A 136 -14.73 -8.40 0.76
C MET A 136 -15.53 -9.16 1.82
N VAL A 137 -15.63 -8.61 3.04
CA VAL A 137 -16.42 -9.13 4.14
C VAL A 137 -17.37 -8.04 4.68
N GLU A 138 -18.51 -8.43 5.19
CA GLU A 138 -19.38 -7.54 5.94
C GLU A 138 -18.87 -7.37 7.38
N SER A 139 -19.15 -6.22 8.00
CA SER A 139 -18.74 -5.98 9.40
C SER A 139 -19.20 -7.08 10.35
N ALA A 140 -20.41 -7.62 10.15
CA ALA A 140 -20.96 -8.70 10.98
C ALA A 140 -20.22 -10.05 10.81
N GLU A 141 -19.54 -10.27 9.68
CA GLU A 141 -18.82 -11.50 9.38
C GLU A 141 -17.34 -11.43 9.80
N LEU A 142 -16.85 -10.24 10.14
CA LEU A 142 -15.42 -10.03 10.43
C LEU A 142 -14.94 -10.87 11.61
N GLU A 143 -15.74 -10.98 12.66
CA GLU A 143 -15.40 -11.76 13.85
C GLU A 143 -15.29 -13.27 13.53
N ILE A 144 -16.19 -13.76 12.68
CA ILE A 144 -16.17 -15.15 12.20
C ILE A 144 -14.92 -15.38 11.37
N PHE A 145 -14.59 -14.43 10.48
CA PHE A 145 -13.38 -14.51 9.67
C PHE A 145 -12.11 -14.57 10.54
N LEU A 146 -12.00 -13.73 11.57
CA LEU A 146 -10.85 -13.73 12.48
C LEU A 146 -10.71 -15.08 13.22
N LYS A 147 -11.81 -15.61 13.74
CA LYS A 147 -11.83 -16.94 14.43
C LYS A 147 -11.39 -18.06 13.49
N ASP A 148 -11.83 -18.06 12.23
CA ASP A 148 -11.42 -19.03 11.23
C ASP A 148 -9.92 -18.96 10.95
N ILE A 149 -9.37 -17.75 10.82
CA ILE A 149 -7.93 -17.53 10.65
C ILE A 149 -7.14 -18.03 11.87
N GLU A 150 -7.59 -17.72 13.08
CA GLU A 150 -6.94 -18.19 14.32
C GLU A 150 -6.97 -19.73 14.43
N GLN A 151 -8.10 -20.35 14.07
CA GLN A 151 -8.23 -21.80 14.08
C GLN A 151 -7.31 -22.47 13.04
N LYS A 152 -7.22 -21.91 11.83
CA LYS A 152 -6.37 -22.44 10.75
C LYS A 152 -4.88 -22.28 11.03
N SER A 153 -4.49 -21.15 11.60
CA SER A 153 -3.07 -20.83 11.82
C SER A 153 -2.51 -21.31 13.16
N GLY A 154 -3.38 -21.53 14.16
CA GLY A 154 -2.98 -21.75 15.55
C GLY A 154 -2.39 -20.50 16.23
N LEU A 155 -2.48 -19.32 15.59
CA LEU A 155 -1.91 -18.05 16.05
C LEU A 155 -3.01 -16.99 16.21
N PRO A 156 -2.79 -15.97 17.07
CA PRO A 156 -3.72 -14.86 17.20
C PRO A 156 -3.79 -14.04 15.90
N ALA A 157 -4.98 -13.58 15.53
CA ALA A 157 -5.19 -12.65 14.43
C ALA A 157 -5.23 -11.20 14.94
N TYR A 158 -4.51 -10.30 14.25
CA TYR A 158 -4.44 -8.87 14.56
C TYR A 158 -5.00 -8.05 13.42
N VAL A 159 -6.03 -7.27 13.70
CA VAL A 159 -6.63 -6.34 12.75
C VAL A 159 -5.76 -5.10 12.62
N ILE A 160 -5.43 -4.74 11.38
CA ILE A 160 -4.69 -3.52 11.05
C ILE A 160 -5.67 -2.57 10.37
N TYR A 161 -6.14 -1.57 11.10
CA TYR A 161 -7.15 -0.63 10.61
C TYR A 161 -7.08 0.72 11.31
N GLU A 162 -7.14 1.80 10.54
CA GLU A 162 -7.28 3.16 11.05
C GLU A 162 -8.72 3.41 11.51
N GLY A 163 -9.00 3.37 12.81
CA GLY A 163 -10.32 3.57 13.37
C GLY A 163 -11.21 2.32 13.43
N GLY A 164 -10.62 1.15 13.64
CA GLY A 164 -11.30 -0.15 13.66
C GLY A 164 -12.47 -0.27 14.63
N PRO A 165 -13.35 -1.26 14.44
CA PRO A 165 -14.50 -1.50 15.30
C PRO A 165 -14.05 -1.83 16.73
N ASP A 166 -14.84 -1.34 17.72
CA ASP A 166 -14.58 -1.59 19.14
C ASP A 166 -14.59 -3.09 19.47
N GLY A 167 -13.69 -3.50 20.36
CA GLY A 167 -13.62 -4.88 20.85
C GLY A 167 -12.77 -5.84 20.02
N ILE A 168 -12.26 -5.45 18.87
CA ILE A 168 -11.36 -6.28 18.05
C ILE A 168 -9.91 -5.94 18.38
N ARG A 169 -9.05 -6.96 18.53
CA ARG A 169 -7.60 -6.78 18.66
C ARG A 169 -7.07 -6.11 17.40
N ARG A 170 -6.45 -4.95 17.55
CA ARG A 170 -5.95 -4.18 16.41
C ARG A 170 -4.52 -3.72 16.63
N LEU A 171 -3.83 -3.50 15.52
CA LEU A 171 -2.58 -2.77 15.44
C LEU A 171 -2.83 -1.51 14.62
N GLU A 172 -2.24 -0.41 15.02
CA GLU A 172 -2.22 0.79 14.18
C GLU A 172 -1.05 0.70 13.22
N PRO A 173 -1.27 0.94 11.91
CA PRO A 173 -0.15 1.00 10.97
C PRO A 173 0.77 2.17 11.34
N PRO A 174 2.06 2.09 11.01
CA PRO A 174 2.98 3.19 11.22
C PRO A 174 2.49 4.44 10.48
N LYS A 175 2.81 5.62 11.02
CA LYS A 175 2.40 6.90 10.41
C LYS A 175 2.98 7.09 9.02
N LYS A 176 4.19 6.59 8.79
CA LYS A 176 4.88 6.58 7.51
C LYS A 176 5.07 5.12 7.06
N PRO A 177 4.46 4.72 5.95
CA PRO A 177 4.62 3.36 5.44
C PRO A 177 6.03 3.13 4.85
N PHE A 178 6.54 1.90 4.97
CA PHE A 178 7.83 1.48 4.41
C PHE A 178 7.66 0.94 2.98
N TYR A 179 7.22 1.81 2.06
CA TYR A 179 6.94 1.40 0.67
C TYR A 179 8.18 0.94 -0.08
N ILE A 180 9.30 1.61 0.15
CA ILE A 180 10.56 1.27 -0.54
C ILE A 180 11.02 -0.12 -0.13
N GLU A 181 11.03 -0.40 1.18
CA GLU A 181 11.41 -1.71 1.70
C GLU A 181 10.50 -2.82 1.18
N ALA A 182 9.19 -2.56 1.11
CA ALA A 182 8.23 -3.51 0.56
C ALA A 182 8.45 -3.75 -0.95
N CYS A 183 8.81 -2.70 -1.71
CA CYS A 183 9.12 -2.83 -3.14
C CYS A 183 10.45 -3.54 -3.41
N ASP A 184 11.38 -3.56 -2.46
CA ASP A 184 12.64 -4.31 -2.60
C ASP A 184 12.43 -5.83 -2.61
N GLU A 185 11.28 -6.32 -2.15
CA GLU A 185 10.91 -7.74 -2.12
C GLU A 185 10.12 -8.19 -3.37
N LEU A 186 9.79 -7.26 -4.29
CA LEU A 186 9.09 -7.55 -5.55
C LEU A 186 10.05 -7.95 -6.66
#